data_02a9c891ab509cfd0f4b914368ca4ce9
#
_entry.id   02a9c891ab509cfd0f4b914368ca4ce9
#
_cell.length_a   1.000
_cell.length_b   1.000
_cell.length_c   1.000
_cell.angle_alpha   90.00
_cell.angle_beta   90.00
_cell.angle_gamma   90.00
#
_symmetry.space_group_name_H-M   'P 1'
#
loop_
_entity.id
_entity.type
_entity.pdbx_description
1 polymer ?
#
loop_
_entity_poly.entity_id
_entity_poly.type
_entity_poly.pdbx_seq_one_letter_code
_entity_poly.pdbx_strand_id
1 'polypeptide(L)'
;MGLFDGLSGNALSGAADKNRATYQQYQTDATNVLDQARKDASGAIMSGVDAYTPLAALGQRYNAAGGLALDALGVNGADGNARAVAAYRSSPGYQFATSQALDAATRAGNAMGATGNTLDEVTRRAAGYADQDYGNWLNNLGGYSQQGLNATSGAAQGQAGGYYNLANMYGQNADARAGVLGTAAGGIANSNMTAAQAATQASSQFWSSLMNMAGNIAKPGAGGTRTPETGSAMGGGGTSGGQGPLPPR
;
A
#
# COMPACT_ATOMS: atom_id res chain seq x y z
N MET A 1 64.53 -35.69 10.67
CA MET A 1 63.31 -34.85 10.53
C MET A 1 62.18 -35.65 11.11
N GLY A 2 61.74 -35.26 12.31
CA GLY A 2 60.81 -36.05 13.11
C GLY A 2 59.37 -35.93 12.61
N LEU A 3 58.67 -37.03 12.54
CA LEU A 3 57.23 -37.18 12.24
C LEU A 3 56.34 -36.40 13.23
N PHE A 4 56.89 -35.76 14.27
CA PHE A 4 56.20 -35.02 15.30
C PHE A 4 56.20 -33.48 15.10
N ASP A 5 56.99 -32.94 14.14
CA ASP A 5 56.99 -31.50 13.83
C ASP A 5 55.69 -31.01 13.16
N GLY A 6 54.95 -31.92 12.56
CA GLY A 6 53.63 -31.61 11.96
C GLY A 6 52.49 -31.50 12.97
N LEU A 7 52.69 -31.94 14.18
CA LEU A 7 51.74 -31.85 15.31
C LEU A 7 52.10 -30.74 16.31
N SER A 8 53.05 -29.87 15.96
CA SER A 8 53.42 -28.74 16.80
C SER A 8 52.21 -27.79 16.93
N GLY A 9 51.96 -27.27 18.11
CA GLY A 9 50.85 -26.40 18.42
C GLY A 9 50.71 -25.20 17.46
N ASN A 10 51.77 -24.83 16.73
CA ASN A 10 51.81 -23.78 15.75
C ASN A 10 51.02 -24.11 14.43
N ALA A 11 50.98 -25.36 14.01
CA ALA A 11 50.17 -25.77 12.84
C ALA A 11 48.68 -25.77 13.17
N LEU A 12 48.33 -26.19 14.40
CA LEU A 12 46.94 -26.16 14.88
C LEU A 12 46.46 -24.74 15.16
N SER A 13 47.30 -23.88 15.72
CA SER A 13 46.97 -22.48 15.96
C SER A 13 46.83 -21.72 14.65
N GLY A 14 47.68 -21.94 13.65
CA GLY A 14 47.59 -21.34 12.32
C GLY A 14 46.37 -21.82 11.55
N ALA A 15 45.92 -23.06 11.74
CA ALA A 15 44.66 -23.54 11.16
C ALA A 15 43.42 -22.89 11.83
N ALA A 16 43.45 -22.75 13.17
CA ALA A 16 42.39 -22.11 13.93
C ALA A 16 42.25 -20.60 13.55
N ASP A 17 43.37 -19.91 13.39
CA ASP A 17 43.39 -18.51 12.99
C ASP A 17 42.86 -18.30 11.54
N LYS A 18 43.26 -19.19 10.62
CA LYS A 18 42.70 -19.18 9.25
C LYS A 18 41.20 -19.44 9.24
N ASN A 19 40.73 -20.39 10.03
CA ASN A 19 39.31 -20.69 10.15
C ASN A 19 38.55 -19.48 10.73
N ARG A 20 39.08 -18.84 11.79
CA ARG A 20 38.50 -17.64 12.38
C ARG A 20 38.42 -16.53 11.36
N ALA A 21 39.48 -16.26 10.62
CA ALA A 21 39.49 -15.26 9.57
C ALA A 21 38.45 -15.58 8.46
N THR A 22 38.32 -16.85 8.07
CA THR A 22 37.32 -17.29 7.09
C THR A 22 35.89 -17.05 7.58
N TYR A 23 35.59 -17.40 8.86
CA TYR A 23 34.23 -17.11 9.40
C TYR A 23 33.94 -15.64 9.55
N GLN A 24 34.93 -14.82 9.90
CA GLN A 24 34.76 -13.35 9.93
C GLN A 24 34.52 -12.80 8.52
N GLN A 25 35.21 -13.31 7.51
CA GLN A 25 34.98 -12.94 6.12
C GLN A 25 33.56 -13.32 5.68
N TYR A 26 33.13 -14.57 5.93
CA TYR A 26 31.75 -14.99 5.61
C TYR A 26 30.70 -14.15 6.34
N GLN A 27 30.92 -13.81 7.60
CA GLN A 27 30.02 -12.95 8.34
C GLN A 27 29.91 -11.56 7.70
N THR A 28 31.04 -10.99 7.31
CA THR A 28 31.09 -9.67 6.66
C THR A 28 30.39 -9.73 5.29
N ASP A 29 30.71 -10.70 4.47
CA ASP A 29 30.15 -10.85 3.13
C ASP A 29 28.64 -11.11 3.18
N ALA A 30 28.19 -11.99 4.05
CA ALA A 30 26.77 -12.26 4.26
C ALA A 30 26.01 -11.04 4.77
N THR A 31 26.59 -10.29 5.70
CA THR A 31 25.98 -9.06 6.22
C THR A 31 25.86 -8.00 5.11
N ASN A 32 26.89 -7.85 4.27
CA ASN A 32 26.87 -6.91 3.15
C ASN A 32 25.79 -7.29 2.12
N VAL A 33 25.66 -8.59 1.78
CA VAL A 33 24.62 -9.06 0.86
C VAL A 33 23.22 -8.80 1.44
N LEU A 34 23.01 -9.08 2.73
CA LEU A 34 21.74 -8.82 3.41
C LEU A 34 21.40 -7.32 3.46
N ASP A 35 22.41 -6.47 3.71
CA ASP A 35 22.22 -5.03 3.72
C ASP A 35 21.91 -4.47 2.33
N GLN A 36 22.54 -4.99 1.28
CA GLN A 36 22.23 -4.62 -0.09
C GLN A 36 20.81 -5.06 -0.47
N ALA A 37 20.46 -6.31 -0.24
CA ALA A 37 19.11 -6.82 -0.49
C ALA A 37 18.03 -6.02 0.26
N ARG A 38 18.30 -5.62 1.50
CA ARG A 38 17.42 -4.76 2.27
C ARG A 38 17.23 -3.40 1.63
N LYS A 39 18.32 -2.77 1.18
CA LYS A 39 18.26 -1.45 0.51
C LYS A 39 17.44 -1.53 -0.77
N ASP A 40 17.71 -2.54 -1.60
CA ASP A 40 17.04 -2.71 -2.89
C ASP A 40 15.54 -2.99 -2.71
N ALA A 41 15.19 -3.89 -1.79
CA ALA A 41 13.80 -4.19 -1.47
C ALA A 41 13.08 -2.99 -0.82
N SER A 42 13.74 -2.26 0.07
CA SER A 42 13.22 -1.03 0.66
C SER A 42 12.94 0.02 -0.42
N GLY A 43 13.87 0.23 -1.35
CA GLY A 43 13.69 1.14 -2.48
C GLY A 43 12.50 0.75 -3.36
N ALA A 44 12.35 -0.53 -3.68
CA ALA A 44 11.22 -1.01 -4.47
C ALA A 44 9.87 -0.83 -3.76
N ILE A 45 9.81 -1.13 -2.46
CA ILE A 45 8.59 -0.93 -1.65
C ILE A 45 8.23 0.55 -1.56
N MET A 46 9.20 1.42 -1.29
CA MET A 46 8.96 2.87 -1.21
C MET A 46 8.50 3.44 -2.55
N SER A 47 9.08 3.00 -3.67
CA SER A 47 8.60 3.36 -5.00
C SER A 47 7.15 2.90 -5.23
N GLY A 48 6.78 1.73 -4.73
CA GLY A 48 5.40 1.24 -4.75
C GLY A 48 4.47 2.09 -3.89
N VAL A 49 4.90 2.54 -2.72
CA VAL A 49 4.16 3.47 -1.85
C VAL A 49 3.96 4.82 -2.54
N ASP A 50 5.00 5.34 -3.18
CA ASP A 50 4.96 6.62 -3.90
C ASP A 50 4.01 6.58 -5.11
N ALA A 51 3.81 5.41 -5.72
CA ALA A 51 2.85 5.23 -6.81
C ALA A 51 1.40 5.53 -6.39
N TYR A 52 1.06 5.52 -5.11
CA TYR A 52 -0.26 5.92 -4.59
C TYR A 52 -0.41 7.43 -4.38
N THR A 53 0.67 8.22 -4.46
CA THR A 53 0.63 9.67 -4.27
C THR A 53 -0.32 10.38 -5.26
N PRO A 54 -0.35 10.05 -6.57
CA PRO A 54 -1.31 10.64 -7.49
C PRO A 54 -2.76 10.32 -7.13
N LEU A 55 -3.02 9.13 -6.60
CA LEU A 55 -4.36 8.73 -6.17
C LEU A 55 -4.81 9.52 -4.93
N ALA A 56 -3.92 9.76 -3.98
CA ALA A 56 -4.17 10.61 -2.82
C ALA A 56 -4.46 12.06 -3.26
N ALA A 57 -3.68 12.60 -4.20
CA ALA A 57 -3.90 13.94 -4.76
C ALA A 57 -5.24 14.05 -5.50
N LEU A 58 -5.63 13.01 -6.23
CA LEU A 58 -6.95 12.93 -6.86
C LEU A 58 -8.06 12.90 -5.82
N GLY A 59 -7.90 12.13 -4.75
CA GLY A 59 -8.82 12.11 -3.60
C GLY A 59 -9.02 13.49 -3.00
N GLN A 60 -7.97 14.28 -2.82
CA GLN A 60 -8.07 15.65 -2.31
C GLN A 60 -8.89 16.57 -3.23
N ARG A 61 -8.72 16.45 -4.56
CA ARG A 61 -9.51 17.25 -5.53
C ARG A 61 -10.99 16.89 -5.46
N TYR A 62 -11.32 15.63 -5.34
CA TYR A 62 -12.72 15.19 -5.21
C TYR A 62 -13.30 15.55 -3.82
N ASN A 63 -12.51 15.55 -2.77
CA ASN A 63 -12.94 16.00 -1.44
C ASN A 63 -13.28 17.50 -1.43
N ALA A 64 -12.61 18.32 -2.25
CA ALA A 64 -12.98 19.72 -2.42
C ALA A 64 -14.40 19.87 -3.03
N ALA A 65 -14.76 19.01 -3.98
CA ALA A 65 -16.13 18.96 -4.52
C ALA A 65 -17.14 18.51 -3.45
N GLY A 66 -16.75 17.55 -2.59
CA GLY A 66 -17.55 17.15 -1.42
C GLY A 66 -17.77 18.30 -0.44
N GLY A 67 -16.73 19.11 -0.20
CA GLY A 67 -16.84 20.32 0.61
C GLY A 67 -17.87 21.31 0.06
N LEU A 68 -17.87 21.53 -1.26
CA LEU A 68 -18.89 22.37 -1.92
C LEU A 68 -20.29 21.76 -1.82
N ALA A 69 -20.44 20.45 -1.86
CA ALA A 69 -21.74 19.81 -1.63
C ALA A 69 -22.26 20.06 -0.21
N LEU A 70 -21.41 19.93 0.81
CA LEU A 70 -21.75 20.23 2.20
C LEU A 70 -22.11 21.73 2.38
N ASP A 71 -21.36 22.60 1.73
CA ASP A 71 -21.63 24.04 1.67
C ASP A 71 -23.00 24.31 1.08
N ALA A 72 -23.34 23.69 -0.04
CA ALA A 72 -24.63 23.83 -0.73
C ALA A 72 -25.81 23.31 0.08
N LEU A 73 -25.58 22.23 0.86
CA LEU A 73 -26.58 21.67 1.78
C LEU A 73 -26.73 22.50 3.08
N GLY A 74 -25.94 23.56 3.25
CA GLY A 74 -26.01 24.45 4.39
C GLY A 74 -25.33 23.94 5.67
N VAL A 75 -24.61 22.82 5.60
CA VAL A 75 -23.89 22.23 6.75
C VAL A 75 -22.90 23.23 7.37
N ASN A 76 -22.26 24.04 6.53
CA ASN A 76 -21.27 25.05 6.92
C ASN A 76 -21.88 26.46 7.09
N GLY A 77 -23.20 26.55 7.27
CA GLY A 77 -23.91 27.81 7.52
C GLY A 77 -24.02 28.72 6.28
N ALA A 78 -24.37 30.00 6.52
CA ALA A 78 -24.64 30.96 5.46
C ALA A 78 -23.43 31.24 4.55
N ASP A 79 -22.23 31.31 5.12
CA ASP A 79 -21.00 31.54 4.37
C ASP A 79 -20.66 30.37 3.44
N GLY A 80 -20.90 29.14 3.91
CA GLY A 80 -20.77 27.93 3.08
C GLY A 80 -21.72 27.98 1.90
N ASN A 81 -23.00 28.25 2.17
CA ASN A 81 -24.01 28.36 1.12
C ASN A 81 -23.64 29.44 0.10
N ALA A 82 -23.17 30.62 0.52
CA ALA A 82 -22.72 31.67 -0.37
C ALA A 82 -21.56 31.22 -1.30
N ARG A 83 -20.58 30.45 -0.77
CA ARG A 83 -19.50 29.89 -1.58
C ARG A 83 -20.01 28.89 -2.60
N ALA A 84 -20.91 27.99 -2.21
CA ALA A 84 -21.50 27.01 -3.11
C ALA A 84 -22.28 27.67 -4.26
N VAL A 85 -23.10 28.67 -3.93
CA VAL A 85 -23.86 29.45 -4.94
C VAL A 85 -22.91 30.18 -5.88
N ALA A 86 -21.84 30.78 -5.39
CA ALA A 86 -20.82 31.44 -6.21
C ALA A 86 -20.11 30.42 -7.15
N ALA A 87 -19.74 29.26 -6.62
CA ALA A 87 -19.14 28.19 -7.43
C ALA A 87 -20.09 27.66 -8.51
N TYR A 88 -21.36 27.47 -8.19
CA TYR A 88 -22.38 27.06 -9.16
C TYR A 88 -22.52 28.10 -10.28
N ARG A 89 -22.68 29.38 -9.95
CA ARG A 89 -22.85 30.47 -10.92
C ARG A 89 -21.64 30.67 -11.83
N SER A 90 -20.44 30.33 -11.33
CA SER A 90 -19.21 30.38 -12.13
C SER A 90 -19.01 29.13 -12.99
N SER A 91 -19.82 28.09 -12.81
CA SER A 91 -19.69 26.86 -13.60
C SER A 91 -20.04 27.10 -15.10
N PRO A 92 -19.31 26.43 -16.01
CA PRO A 92 -19.58 26.52 -17.44
C PRO A 92 -21.03 26.12 -17.82
N GLY A 93 -21.59 25.12 -17.09
CA GLY A 93 -22.95 24.65 -17.30
C GLY A 93 -23.99 25.75 -17.04
N TYR A 94 -23.88 26.40 -15.88
CA TYR A 94 -24.76 27.52 -15.51
C TYR A 94 -24.68 28.68 -16.52
N GLN A 95 -23.44 29.06 -16.89
CA GLN A 95 -23.23 30.16 -17.86
C GLN A 95 -23.83 29.82 -19.22
N PHE A 96 -23.65 28.61 -19.71
CA PHE A 96 -24.24 28.14 -20.95
C PHE A 96 -25.77 28.11 -20.87
N ALA A 97 -26.35 27.53 -19.83
CA ALA A 97 -27.81 27.46 -19.63
C ALA A 97 -28.42 28.86 -19.54
N THR A 98 -27.79 29.79 -18.83
CA THR A 98 -28.24 31.17 -18.69
C THR A 98 -28.20 31.91 -20.04
N SER A 99 -27.11 31.75 -20.81
CA SER A 99 -27.01 32.38 -22.15
C SER A 99 -28.07 31.85 -23.10
N GLN A 100 -28.30 30.55 -23.14
CA GLN A 100 -29.34 29.90 -23.94
C GLN A 100 -30.76 30.38 -23.56
N ALA A 101 -31.04 30.49 -22.25
CA ALA A 101 -32.31 30.97 -21.75
C ALA A 101 -32.56 32.44 -22.15
N LEU A 102 -31.52 33.28 -22.05
CA LEU A 102 -31.60 34.69 -22.45
C LEU A 102 -31.81 34.84 -23.93
N ASP A 103 -31.10 34.05 -24.77
CA ASP A 103 -31.28 34.03 -26.22
C ASP A 103 -32.70 33.57 -26.61
N ALA A 104 -33.21 32.53 -25.96
CA ALA A 104 -34.56 32.02 -26.16
C ALA A 104 -35.62 33.08 -25.77
N ALA A 105 -35.42 33.77 -24.63
CA ALA A 105 -36.25 34.83 -24.14
C ALA A 105 -36.30 36.02 -25.14
N THR A 106 -35.13 36.43 -25.65
CA THR A 106 -34.99 37.51 -26.61
C THR A 106 -35.71 37.18 -27.94
N ARG A 107 -35.55 35.94 -28.42
CA ARG A 107 -36.25 35.48 -29.64
C ARG A 107 -37.76 35.42 -29.44
N ALA A 108 -38.23 34.92 -28.30
CA ALA A 108 -39.65 34.86 -27.99
C ALA A 108 -40.26 36.26 -27.85
N GLY A 109 -39.58 37.19 -27.18
CA GLY A 109 -39.99 38.58 -27.05
C GLY A 109 -40.11 39.29 -28.40
N ASN A 110 -39.16 39.06 -29.30
CA ASN A 110 -39.17 39.64 -30.66
C ASN A 110 -40.25 39.02 -31.55
N ALA A 111 -40.57 37.74 -31.37
CA ALA A 111 -41.56 37.05 -32.20
C ALA A 111 -43.05 37.34 -31.83
N MET A 112 -43.30 37.56 -30.52
CA MET A 112 -44.68 37.67 -30.00
C MET A 112 -45.13 39.10 -29.64
N GLY A 113 -44.27 40.10 -29.79
CA GLY A 113 -44.51 41.41 -29.22
C GLY A 113 -44.53 41.30 -27.69
N ALA A 114 -43.57 41.90 -26.99
CA ALA A 114 -43.41 41.75 -25.56
C ALA A 114 -44.66 42.19 -24.77
N THR A 115 -45.55 41.25 -24.46
CA THR A 115 -46.63 41.43 -23.49
C THR A 115 -46.17 40.92 -22.13
N GLY A 116 -46.64 41.56 -21.06
CA GLY A 116 -46.19 41.21 -19.66
C GLY A 116 -46.30 39.72 -19.31
N ASN A 117 -47.27 38.99 -19.89
CA ASN A 117 -47.46 37.55 -19.65
C ASN A 117 -46.36 36.67 -20.25
N THR A 118 -45.75 37.07 -21.38
CA THR A 118 -44.64 36.35 -22.02
C THR A 118 -43.36 36.46 -21.18
N LEU A 119 -43.11 37.61 -20.56
CA LEU A 119 -41.96 37.82 -19.71
C LEU A 119 -42.05 36.96 -18.41
N ASP A 120 -43.26 36.89 -17.84
CA ASP A 120 -43.54 36.10 -16.65
C ASP A 120 -43.37 34.58 -16.91
N GLU A 121 -43.83 34.08 -18.03
CA GLU A 121 -43.65 32.68 -18.45
C GLU A 121 -42.20 32.35 -18.73
N VAL A 122 -41.45 33.24 -19.38
CA VAL A 122 -40.00 33.04 -19.62
C VAL A 122 -39.25 33.03 -18.30
N THR A 123 -39.58 33.91 -17.35
CA THR A 123 -38.96 33.97 -16.02
C THR A 123 -39.22 32.68 -15.24
N ARG A 124 -40.47 32.17 -15.26
CA ARG A 124 -40.81 30.90 -14.59
C ARG A 124 -40.08 29.72 -15.20
N ARG A 125 -39.97 29.63 -16.53
CA ARG A 125 -39.21 28.57 -17.18
C ARG A 125 -37.74 28.67 -16.90
N ALA A 126 -37.14 29.86 -16.92
CA ALA A 126 -35.73 30.06 -16.55
C ALA A 126 -35.47 29.65 -15.10
N ALA A 127 -36.35 29.96 -14.16
CA ALA A 127 -36.24 29.51 -12.75
C ALA A 127 -36.31 27.99 -12.67
N GLY A 128 -37.26 27.34 -13.37
CA GLY A 128 -37.36 25.86 -13.36
C GLY A 128 -36.13 25.17 -13.94
N TYR A 129 -35.51 25.72 -14.98
CA TYR A 129 -34.25 25.20 -15.51
C TYR A 129 -33.09 25.41 -14.55
N ALA A 130 -33.04 26.57 -13.88
CA ALA A 130 -31.99 26.83 -12.87
C ALA A 130 -32.08 25.88 -11.70
N ASP A 131 -33.29 25.58 -11.22
CA ASP A 131 -33.49 24.62 -10.11
C ASP A 131 -33.09 23.19 -10.52
N GLN A 132 -33.45 22.75 -11.73
CA GLN A 132 -33.08 21.45 -12.25
C GLN A 132 -31.56 21.33 -12.45
N ASP A 133 -30.94 22.36 -13.02
CA ASP A 133 -29.48 22.37 -13.25
C ASP A 133 -28.70 22.40 -11.95
N TYR A 134 -29.19 23.16 -10.95
CA TYR A 134 -28.65 23.16 -9.59
C TYR A 134 -28.71 21.77 -8.92
N GLY A 135 -29.85 21.09 -9.05
CA GLY A 135 -30.02 19.72 -8.55
C GLY A 135 -29.06 18.74 -9.23
N ASN A 136 -28.87 18.83 -10.54
CA ASN A 136 -27.92 18.02 -11.28
C ASN A 136 -26.47 18.32 -10.87
N TRP A 137 -26.12 19.58 -10.67
CA TRP A 137 -24.81 20.00 -10.19
C TRP A 137 -24.52 19.44 -8.79
N LEU A 138 -25.48 19.49 -7.86
CA LEU A 138 -25.36 18.89 -6.53
C LEU A 138 -25.15 17.37 -6.59
N ASN A 139 -25.89 16.67 -7.43
CA ASN A 139 -25.74 15.23 -7.62
C ASN A 139 -24.34 14.88 -8.15
N ASN A 140 -23.82 15.67 -9.10
CA ASN A 140 -22.47 15.51 -9.61
C ASN A 140 -21.41 15.74 -8.51
N LEU A 141 -21.57 16.76 -7.66
CA LEU A 141 -20.67 16.99 -6.52
C LEU A 141 -20.70 15.84 -5.53
N GLY A 142 -21.90 15.29 -5.25
CA GLY A 142 -22.04 14.08 -4.41
C GLY A 142 -21.32 12.87 -5.00
N GLY A 143 -21.43 12.65 -6.31
CA GLY A 143 -20.70 11.61 -7.03
C GLY A 143 -19.17 11.79 -6.94
N TYR A 144 -18.67 12.99 -7.09
CA TYR A 144 -17.24 13.29 -6.95
C TYR A 144 -16.77 13.09 -5.51
N SER A 145 -17.58 13.45 -4.51
CA SER A 145 -17.28 13.19 -3.10
C SER A 145 -17.06 11.70 -2.82
N GLN A 146 -17.95 10.85 -3.34
CA GLN A 146 -17.83 9.39 -3.21
C GLN A 146 -16.56 8.85 -3.89
N GLN A 147 -16.23 9.36 -5.08
CA GLN A 147 -14.99 9.00 -5.78
C GLN A 147 -13.76 9.46 -4.99
N GLY A 148 -13.82 10.63 -4.34
CA GLY A 148 -12.77 11.14 -3.46
C GLY A 148 -12.51 10.24 -2.27
N LEU A 149 -13.56 9.80 -1.60
CA LEU A 149 -13.45 8.86 -0.48
C LEU A 149 -12.84 7.53 -0.92
N ASN A 150 -13.27 6.99 -2.06
CA ASN A 150 -12.72 5.74 -2.60
C ASN A 150 -11.24 5.90 -2.98
N ALA A 151 -10.87 6.99 -3.63
CA ALA A 151 -9.48 7.28 -3.99
C ALA A 151 -8.59 7.45 -2.75
N THR A 152 -9.06 8.21 -1.75
CA THR A 152 -8.30 8.44 -0.51
C THR A 152 -8.14 7.15 0.28
N SER A 153 -9.21 6.35 0.42
CA SER A 153 -9.14 5.06 1.13
C SER A 153 -8.25 4.06 0.39
N GLY A 154 -8.34 4.00 -0.95
CA GLY A 154 -7.47 3.15 -1.75
C GLY A 154 -5.99 3.55 -1.64
N ALA A 155 -5.68 4.84 -1.65
CA ALA A 155 -4.34 5.34 -1.43
C ALA A 155 -3.82 4.99 -0.03
N ALA A 156 -4.64 5.20 1.01
CA ALA A 156 -4.28 4.89 2.38
C ALA A 156 -4.02 3.39 2.58
N GLN A 157 -4.87 2.52 2.03
CA GLN A 157 -4.69 1.07 2.09
C GLN A 157 -3.43 0.61 1.35
N GLY A 158 -3.18 1.17 0.15
CA GLY A 158 -1.99 0.85 -0.62
C GLY A 158 -0.70 1.26 0.09
N GLN A 159 -0.65 2.47 0.64
CA GLN A 159 0.48 2.96 1.42
C GLN A 159 0.68 2.15 2.71
N ALA A 160 -0.39 1.88 3.46
CA ALA A 160 -0.32 1.07 4.68
C ALA A 160 0.19 -0.35 4.37
N GLY A 161 -0.29 -0.98 3.29
CA GLY A 161 0.20 -2.26 2.82
C GLY A 161 1.69 -2.24 2.48
N GLY A 162 2.15 -1.18 1.82
CA GLY A 162 3.58 -0.97 1.52
C GLY A 162 4.42 -0.86 2.79
N TYR A 163 4.03 -0.05 3.75
CA TYR A 163 4.73 0.08 5.03
C TYR A 163 4.72 -1.21 5.86
N TYR A 164 3.61 -1.97 5.82
CA TYR A 164 3.54 -3.27 6.48
C TYR A 164 4.53 -4.27 5.86
N ASN A 165 4.62 -4.31 4.53
CA ASN A 165 5.60 -5.13 3.84
C ASN A 165 7.04 -4.72 4.16
N LEU A 166 7.30 -3.42 4.29
CA LEU A 166 8.60 -2.88 4.70
C LEU A 166 8.96 -3.33 6.12
N ALA A 167 8.03 -3.27 7.07
CA ALA A 167 8.23 -3.72 8.44
C ALA A 167 8.53 -5.23 8.49
N ASN A 168 7.79 -6.06 7.74
CA ASN A 168 8.03 -7.49 7.64
C ASN A 168 9.40 -7.81 7.04
N MET A 169 9.81 -7.08 6.01
CA MET A 169 11.14 -7.24 5.42
C MET A 169 12.25 -6.90 6.41
N TYR A 170 12.09 -5.85 7.21
CA TYR A 170 13.08 -5.54 8.26
C TYR A 170 13.16 -6.62 9.32
N GLY A 171 12.02 -7.20 9.74
CA GLY A 171 11.97 -8.34 10.65
C GLY A 171 12.72 -9.55 10.08
N GLN A 172 12.39 -9.96 8.86
CA GLN A 172 13.07 -11.08 8.19
C GLN A 172 14.58 -10.85 8.00
N ASN A 173 14.98 -9.62 7.67
CA ASN A 173 16.41 -9.29 7.58
C ASN A 173 17.10 -9.38 8.94
N ALA A 174 16.46 -8.95 10.01
CA ALA A 174 17.02 -9.07 11.37
C ALA A 174 17.18 -10.53 11.77
N ASP A 175 16.19 -11.39 11.49
CA ASP A 175 16.24 -12.83 11.77
C ASP A 175 17.36 -13.52 10.95
N ALA A 176 17.48 -13.16 9.67
CA ALA A 176 18.54 -13.69 8.81
C ALA A 176 19.93 -13.28 9.32
N ARG A 177 20.10 -12.03 9.78
CA ARG A 177 21.35 -11.58 10.39
C ARG A 177 21.66 -12.32 11.69
N ALA A 178 20.66 -12.52 12.55
CA ALA A 178 20.82 -13.32 13.76
C ALA A 178 21.24 -14.76 13.44
N GLY A 179 20.66 -15.36 12.41
CA GLY A 179 21.05 -16.68 11.90
C GLY A 179 22.49 -16.73 11.41
N VAL A 180 22.93 -15.75 10.63
CA VAL A 180 24.34 -15.63 10.17
C VAL A 180 25.30 -15.50 11.34
N LEU A 181 24.98 -14.63 12.31
CA LEU A 181 25.78 -14.42 13.51
C LEU A 181 25.85 -15.69 14.37
N GLY A 182 24.72 -16.38 14.55
CA GLY A 182 24.65 -17.65 15.29
C GLY A 182 25.46 -18.75 14.62
N THR A 183 25.39 -18.87 13.29
CA THR A 183 26.17 -19.85 12.51
C THR A 183 27.66 -19.55 12.58
N ALA A 184 28.07 -18.29 12.46
CA ALA A 184 29.47 -17.89 12.58
C ALA A 184 30.02 -18.14 13.98
N ALA A 185 29.25 -17.80 15.02
CA ALA A 185 29.64 -18.07 16.42
C ALA A 185 29.77 -19.58 16.71
N GLY A 186 28.81 -20.38 16.24
CA GLY A 186 28.86 -21.85 16.35
C GLY A 186 30.01 -22.45 15.57
N GLY A 187 30.32 -21.94 14.39
CA GLY A 187 31.48 -22.37 13.59
C GLY A 187 32.81 -22.05 14.26
N ILE A 188 32.95 -20.87 14.86
CA ILE A 188 34.13 -20.47 15.61
C ILE A 188 34.31 -21.38 16.88
N ALA A 189 33.21 -21.69 17.57
CA ALA A 189 33.23 -22.55 18.73
C ALA A 189 33.64 -24.02 18.39
N ASN A 190 33.14 -24.55 17.28
CA ASN A 190 33.44 -25.89 16.79
C ASN A 190 34.81 -26.01 16.13
N SER A 191 35.43 -24.91 15.66
CA SER A 191 36.74 -24.93 15.01
C SER A 191 37.86 -25.39 15.92
N ASN A 192 37.64 -25.34 17.22
CA ASN A 192 38.57 -25.91 18.22
C ASN A 192 38.53 -27.45 18.26
N MET A 193 37.55 -28.09 17.63
CA MET A 193 37.40 -29.55 17.72
C MET A 193 37.64 -30.34 16.41
N THR A 194 37.48 -29.77 15.26
CA THR A 194 37.79 -30.49 13.98
C THR A 194 37.88 -29.51 12.80
N ALA A 195 39.07 -28.98 12.57
CA ALA A 195 39.33 -27.87 11.66
C ALA A 195 39.03 -28.13 10.14
N ALA A 196 38.93 -29.36 9.70
CA ALA A 196 38.82 -29.68 8.28
C ALA A 196 37.38 -30.04 7.82
N GLN A 197 36.53 -30.57 8.66
CA GLN A 197 35.17 -31.00 8.28
C GLN A 197 34.09 -29.94 8.50
N ALA A 198 34.27 -29.08 9.50
CA ALA A 198 33.29 -28.07 9.85
C ALA A 198 33.19 -26.95 8.80
N ALA A 199 34.32 -26.58 8.16
CA ALA A 199 34.36 -25.50 7.16
C ALA A 199 33.56 -25.83 5.89
N THR A 200 33.54 -27.10 5.44
CA THR A 200 32.87 -27.52 4.23
C THR A 200 31.36 -27.66 4.42
N GLN A 201 30.90 -28.09 5.60
CA GLN A 201 29.48 -28.23 5.90
C GLN A 201 28.78 -26.88 6.19
N ALA A 202 29.45 -25.99 6.91
CA ALA A 202 28.89 -24.66 7.23
C ALA A 202 28.74 -23.78 5.97
N SER A 203 29.70 -23.88 5.02
CA SER A 203 29.61 -23.11 3.77
C SER A 203 28.46 -23.56 2.88
N SER A 204 28.19 -24.84 2.76
CA SER A 204 27.11 -25.36 1.93
C SER A 204 25.71 -25.03 2.49
N GLN A 205 25.53 -25.10 3.82
CA GLN A 205 24.27 -24.71 4.47
C GLN A 205 24.04 -23.19 4.40
N PHE A 206 25.09 -22.39 4.54
CA PHE A 206 25.02 -20.94 4.40
C PHE A 206 24.59 -20.52 3.00
N TRP A 207 25.25 -21.04 1.97
CA TRP A 207 24.91 -20.68 0.57
C TRP A 207 23.50 -21.14 0.18
N SER A 208 23.03 -22.28 0.67
CA SER A 208 21.66 -22.73 0.40
C SER A 208 20.60 -21.84 1.06
N SER A 209 20.84 -21.36 2.29
CA SER A 209 19.91 -20.43 2.97
C SER A 209 19.90 -19.05 2.30
N LEU A 210 21.04 -18.57 1.83
CA LEU A 210 21.17 -17.30 1.10
C LEU A 210 20.47 -17.33 -0.25
N MET A 211 20.64 -18.42 -1.01
CA MET A 211 19.98 -18.63 -2.30
C MET A 211 18.45 -18.74 -2.16
N ASN A 212 17.95 -19.39 -1.09
CA ASN A 212 16.52 -19.44 -0.79
C ASN A 212 15.96 -18.06 -0.42
N MET A 213 16.72 -17.26 0.30
CA MET A 213 16.29 -15.90 0.68
C MET A 213 16.32 -14.95 -0.52
N ALA A 214 17.37 -14.99 -1.34
CA ALA A 214 17.47 -14.22 -2.57
C ALA A 214 16.39 -14.61 -3.59
N GLY A 215 16.06 -15.89 -3.70
CA GLY A 215 14.96 -16.39 -4.52
C GLY A 215 13.57 -15.93 -4.07
N ASN A 216 13.37 -15.71 -2.76
CA ASN A 216 12.11 -15.18 -2.23
C ASN A 216 11.99 -13.66 -2.36
N ILE A 217 13.09 -12.93 -2.33
CA ILE A 217 13.11 -11.46 -2.50
C ILE A 217 13.01 -11.09 -3.99
N ALA A 218 13.56 -11.91 -4.89
CA ALA A 218 13.56 -11.67 -6.34
C ALA A 218 12.24 -12.02 -7.05
N LYS A 219 11.20 -12.48 -6.35
CA LYS A 219 9.85 -12.60 -6.92
C LYS A 219 9.09 -11.29 -6.68
N PRO A 220 9.07 -10.35 -7.64
CA PRO A 220 8.10 -9.25 -7.60
C PRO A 220 6.71 -9.88 -7.69
N GLY A 221 5.85 -9.55 -6.74
CA GLY A 221 4.57 -10.17 -6.50
C GLY A 221 3.74 -10.40 -7.75
N ALA A 222 3.67 -11.64 -8.17
CA ALA A 222 2.47 -12.11 -8.80
C ALA A 222 1.40 -12.10 -7.70
N GLY A 223 0.45 -11.17 -7.77
CA GLY A 223 -0.70 -11.10 -6.89
C GLY A 223 -1.51 -12.40 -6.99
N GLY A 224 -1.10 -13.37 -6.22
CA GLY A 224 -1.85 -14.57 -5.94
C GLY A 224 -2.62 -14.33 -4.66
N THR A 225 -3.92 -14.18 -4.78
CA THR A 225 -4.86 -14.36 -3.68
C THR A 225 -4.51 -15.67 -2.98
N ARG A 226 -3.85 -15.56 -1.83
CA ARG A 226 -3.74 -16.70 -0.93
C ARG A 226 -5.13 -16.95 -0.36
N THR A 227 -5.85 -17.89 -0.93
CA THR A 227 -6.85 -18.63 -0.18
C THR A 227 -6.13 -19.28 1.00
N PRO A 228 -6.63 -19.15 2.22
CA PRO A 228 -6.07 -19.91 3.34
C PRO A 228 -6.36 -21.38 3.05
N GLU A 229 -5.36 -22.10 2.63
CA GLU A 229 -5.40 -23.56 2.58
C GLU A 229 -5.47 -24.04 4.02
N THR A 230 -6.64 -24.52 4.40
CA THR A 230 -6.88 -25.23 5.64
C THR A 230 -5.96 -26.43 5.67
N GLY A 231 -4.88 -26.30 6.42
CA GLY A 231 -3.94 -27.36 6.68
C GLY A 231 -4.65 -28.57 7.25
N SER A 232 -4.61 -29.64 6.49
CA SER A 232 -5.01 -30.99 6.91
C SER A 232 -4.09 -31.41 8.06
N ALA A 233 -4.57 -31.27 9.29
CA ALA A 233 -3.97 -31.89 10.45
C ALA A 233 -4.30 -33.36 10.44
N MET A 234 -3.31 -34.19 10.16
CA MET A 234 -3.36 -35.61 10.46
C MET A 234 -3.39 -35.85 11.98
N GLY A 235 -4.43 -36.54 12.38
CA GLY A 235 -4.43 -37.71 13.22
C GLY A 235 -4.09 -37.58 14.69
N GLY A 236 -5.06 -37.95 15.48
CA GLY A 236 -4.81 -38.40 16.86
C GLY A 236 -6.09 -38.41 17.67
N GLY A 237 -6.65 -39.56 17.82
CA GLY A 237 -7.91 -39.91 18.42
C GLY A 237 -8.17 -39.43 19.85
N GLY A 238 -9.47 -39.43 20.21
CA GLY A 238 -9.90 -39.21 21.60
C GLY A 238 -11.40 -38.96 21.65
N THR A 239 -12.13 -39.98 21.88
CA THR A 239 -13.57 -40.15 22.18
C THR A 239 -14.07 -39.23 23.30
N SER A 240 -15.23 -38.70 23.16
CA SER A 240 -16.45 -38.77 24.03
C SER A 240 -17.29 -37.49 23.86
N GLY A 241 -18.50 -37.61 23.39
CA GLY A 241 -19.70 -37.73 24.20
C GLY A 241 -20.25 -36.36 24.59
N GLY A 242 -21.43 -35.98 24.01
CA GLY A 242 -22.21 -34.88 24.59
C GLY A 242 -23.17 -34.24 23.61
N GLN A 243 -24.35 -34.73 23.61
CA GLN A 243 -25.65 -34.33 23.08
C GLN A 243 -25.89 -32.82 22.95
N GLY A 244 -26.69 -32.50 21.88
CA GLY A 244 -27.32 -31.21 21.61
C GLY A 244 -28.34 -30.75 22.68
N PRO A 245 -29.17 -29.73 22.46
CA PRO A 245 -30.21 -29.69 21.45
C PRO A 245 -30.50 -28.30 20.80
N LEU A 246 -31.11 -28.37 19.62
CA LEU A 246 -32.20 -27.62 18.97
C LEU A 246 -32.55 -26.18 19.30
N PRO A 247 -32.98 -25.40 18.28
CA PRO A 247 -33.45 -24.02 18.34
C PRO A 247 -34.94 -23.91 18.65
N PRO A 248 -35.45 -22.75 18.99
CA PRO A 248 -36.64 -22.27 18.30
C PRO A 248 -36.74 -20.75 18.04
N ARG A 249 -37.43 -20.49 17.00
CA ARG A 249 -38.29 -19.39 16.53
C ARG A 249 -37.63 -18.07 16.15
#